data_231f6a25a6d2e11124e0108bcecb66be
#
_entry.id   231f6a25a6d2e11124e0108bcecb66be
#
_cell.length_a   1.000
_cell.length_b   1.000
_cell.length_c   1.000
_cell.angle_alpha   90.00
_cell.angle_beta   90.00
_cell.angle_gamma   90.00
#
_symmetry.space_group_name_H-M   'P 1'
#
loop_
_entity.id
_entity.type
_entity.pdbx_description
1 polymer ?
#
loop_
_entity_poly.entity_id
_entity_poly.type
_entity_poly.pdbx_seq_one_letter_code
_entity_poly.pdbx_strand_id
1 'polypeptide(L)'
;MNSTNATSQVGESYLPPISNTIPKLEPRRRRPGPSNPTPRPETPALPSPPDLRDHTYKTPSRRILSQKDHELFLSSPTYSLILAFVFNLSESVEDTPRSAVKDGEMSAALQSILRILDEADSLVKESPPDDQGGSRFGNKAFRIFLDLVKEKVTVWQSQLGISTAANDEVAVYLEHSFGNRMRIDYGSGHELNFIMWLLCLYQLRIIVKDDFRALVLKIFARYLELMRNVQLTYYLEPAGSHGVWGLDDYQFLPFLFGASQLLHHPFITPLAIHQDLTLEEFSHDFLYLGQVSFVNNTKTVKGLRWHSPMLDDISAAKSWTKVEGGMRRMFVAEVLKKLPVMQHFLFGSLVPAVDGMSTEQDFGLEDEDHEKSPGNVGKHKHQHVGWGDCCGIKVPSSVAAAQEMKKKGALEALRRIPFD
;
A
#
# COMPACT_ATOMS: atom_id res chain seq x y z
N MET A 1 -5.76 -71.42 -61.25
CA MET A 1 -6.74 -70.67 -62.03
C MET A 1 -7.54 -69.85 -61.04
N ASN A 2 -7.70 -68.63 -61.30
CA ASN A 2 -8.43 -67.59 -60.58
C ASN A 2 -7.74 -67.04 -59.35
N SER A 3 -6.95 -66.02 -59.58
CA SER A 3 -6.48 -65.02 -58.68
C SER A 3 -7.64 -64.06 -58.30
N THR A 4 -7.87 -63.84 -57.03
CA THR A 4 -8.73 -62.74 -56.52
C THR A 4 -7.89 -61.72 -55.86
N ASN A 5 -7.83 -60.53 -56.48
CA ASN A 5 -7.25 -59.34 -55.93
C ASN A 5 -8.13 -58.82 -54.78
N ALA A 6 -7.54 -58.63 -53.59
CA ALA A 6 -8.09 -57.88 -52.46
C ALA A 6 -7.58 -56.44 -52.53
N THR A 7 -8.42 -55.54 -52.92
CA THR A 7 -8.17 -54.08 -52.82
C THR A 7 -8.48 -53.59 -51.43
N SER A 8 -7.44 -53.08 -50.74
CA SER A 8 -7.54 -52.41 -49.42
C SER A 8 -8.22 -51.02 -49.63
N GLN A 9 -9.40 -50.84 -49.08
CA GLN A 9 -10.02 -49.53 -48.94
C GLN A 9 -9.33 -48.76 -47.77
N VAL A 10 -8.68 -47.66 -48.12
CA VAL A 10 -8.24 -46.67 -47.19
C VAL A 10 -9.44 -45.84 -46.75
N GLY A 11 -9.81 -45.90 -45.50
CA GLY A 11 -10.91 -45.11 -44.94
C GLY A 11 -10.57 -43.61 -44.94
N GLU A 12 -11.35 -42.82 -45.63
CA GLU A 12 -11.34 -41.37 -45.56
C GLU A 12 -11.78 -40.94 -44.15
N SER A 13 -10.91 -40.24 -43.43
CA SER A 13 -11.21 -39.60 -42.14
C SER A 13 -12.12 -38.39 -42.42
N TYR A 14 -13.37 -38.48 -42.03
CA TYR A 14 -14.31 -37.37 -42.03
C TYR A 14 -13.87 -36.34 -40.98
N LEU A 15 -13.22 -35.25 -41.38
CA LEU A 15 -13.09 -34.04 -40.60
C LEU A 15 -14.40 -33.25 -40.74
N PRO A 16 -15.02 -32.83 -39.61
CA PRO A 16 -16.21 -31.97 -39.69
C PRO A 16 -15.84 -30.63 -40.32
N PRO A 17 -16.71 -30.00 -41.10
CA PRO A 17 -16.45 -28.73 -41.75
C PRO A 17 -16.20 -27.66 -40.66
N ILE A 18 -15.03 -27.03 -40.71
CA ILE A 18 -14.71 -25.88 -39.89
C ILE A 18 -15.72 -24.78 -40.25
N SER A 19 -16.62 -24.50 -39.31
CA SER A 19 -17.58 -23.41 -39.44
C SER A 19 -16.80 -22.08 -39.52
N ASN A 20 -16.81 -21.48 -40.71
CA ASN A 20 -16.16 -20.18 -40.99
C ASN A 20 -16.94 -19.00 -40.41
N THR A 21 -17.58 -19.15 -39.27
CA THR A 21 -18.13 -18.03 -38.50
C THR A 21 -17.10 -17.55 -37.48
N ILE A 22 -16.13 -16.75 -37.94
CA ILE A 22 -15.39 -15.88 -37.03
C ILE A 22 -16.43 -15.03 -36.28
N PRO A 23 -16.53 -15.10 -34.97
CA PRO A 23 -17.44 -14.24 -34.22
C PRO A 23 -17.12 -12.79 -34.59
N LYS A 24 -18.04 -12.10 -35.26
CA LYS A 24 -17.94 -10.65 -35.44
C LYS A 24 -17.92 -10.04 -34.05
N LEU A 25 -16.76 -9.57 -33.61
CA LEU A 25 -16.63 -8.71 -32.43
C LEU A 25 -17.46 -7.46 -32.71
N GLU A 26 -18.69 -7.43 -32.20
CA GLU A 26 -19.47 -6.20 -32.20
C GLU A 26 -18.68 -5.16 -31.38
N PRO A 27 -18.47 -3.95 -31.92
CA PRO A 27 -17.84 -2.89 -31.15
C PRO A 27 -18.66 -2.73 -29.88
N ARG A 28 -17.99 -2.87 -28.72
CA ARG A 28 -18.62 -2.62 -27.42
C ARG A 28 -19.30 -1.26 -27.49
N ARG A 29 -20.64 -1.24 -27.53
CA ARG A 29 -21.41 0.02 -27.47
C ARG A 29 -20.88 0.78 -26.27
N ARG A 30 -20.24 1.92 -26.50
CA ARG A 30 -19.89 2.84 -25.42
C ARG A 30 -21.18 3.09 -24.65
N ARG A 31 -21.26 2.63 -23.40
CA ARG A 31 -22.33 3.06 -22.51
C ARG A 31 -22.28 4.60 -22.55
N PRO A 32 -23.39 5.30 -22.82
CA PRO A 32 -23.39 6.73 -22.67
C PRO A 32 -22.88 7.00 -21.25
N GLY A 33 -21.75 7.66 -21.13
CA GLY A 33 -21.21 8.05 -19.83
C GLY A 33 -22.25 8.91 -19.13
N PRO A 34 -22.30 8.92 -17.80
CA PRO A 34 -23.20 9.79 -17.07
C PRO A 34 -23.02 11.21 -17.61
N SER A 35 -24.15 11.84 -18.00
CA SER A 35 -24.17 13.17 -18.64
C SER A 35 -23.64 14.28 -17.73
N ASN A 36 -23.53 14.02 -16.44
CA ASN A 36 -22.94 14.94 -15.46
C ASN A 36 -21.66 14.31 -14.86
N PRO A 37 -20.56 15.06 -14.76
CA PRO A 37 -19.38 14.59 -14.04
C PRO A 37 -19.76 14.32 -12.58
N THR A 38 -19.44 13.14 -12.09
CA THR A 38 -19.61 12.84 -10.66
C THR A 38 -18.83 13.87 -9.85
N PRO A 39 -19.45 14.60 -8.92
CA PRO A 39 -18.75 15.63 -8.16
C PRO A 39 -17.59 15.05 -7.36
N ARG A 40 -16.57 15.86 -7.15
CA ARG A 40 -15.46 15.54 -6.25
C ARG A 40 -16.03 15.31 -4.85
N PRO A 41 -15.64 14.25 -4.13
CA PRO A 41 -16.04 14.09 -2.74
C PRO A 41 -15.55 15.28 -1.90
N GLU A 42 -16.45 15.83 -1.10
CA GLU A 42 -16.13 16.93 -0.19
C GLU A 42 -15.17 16.49 0.90
N THR A 43 -14.34 17.41 1.37
CA THR A 43 -13.46 17.20 2.52
C THR A 43 -14.25 17.50 3.80
N PRO A 44 -14.40 16.53 4.70
CA PRO A 44 -15.02 16.81 5.99
C PRO A 44 -14.21 17.85 6.79
N ALA A 45 -14.87 18.62 7.62
CA ALA A 45 -14.17 19.55 8.50
C ALA A 45 -13.25 18.78 9.46
N LEU A 46 -11.96 19.13 9.47
CA LEU A 46 -11.02 18.54 10.40
C LEU A 46 -11.21 19.20 11.78
N PRO A 47 -11.59 18.44 12.81
CA PRO A 47 -11.76 18.99 14.15
C PRO A 47 -10.44 19.50 14.70
N SER A 48 -10.52 20.48 15.60
CA SER A 48 -9.36 20.91 16.37
C SER A 48 -8.88 19.78 17.28
N PRO A 49 -7.57 19.70 17.55
CA PRO A 49 -7.02 18.73 18.49
C PRO A 49 -7.71 18.80 19.86
N PRO A 50 -8.02 17.66 20.49
CA PRO A 50 -8.72 17.63 21.77
C PRO A 50 -7.92 18.28 22.90
N ASP A 51 -8.59 18.57 24.01
CA ASP A 51 -7.94 18.88 25.26
C ASP A 51 -7.48 17.59 25.95
N LEU A 52 -6.19 17.46 26.16
CA LEU A 52 -5.56 16.23 26.67
C LEU A 52 -5.03 16.38 28.13
N ARG A 53 -5.45 17.43 28.85
CA ARG A 53 -4.96 17.67 30.23
C ARG A 53 -5.23 16.53 31.20
N ASP A 54 -6.42 15.90 31.09
CA ASP A 54 -6.83 14.76 31.92
C ASP A 54 -7.05 13.50 31.08
N HIS A 55 -6.38 13.40 29.93
CA HIS A 55 -6.58 12.32 28.99
C HIS A 55 -5.90 11.03 29.46
N THR A 56 -6.65 9.92 29.35
CA THR A 56 -6.12 8.58 29.65
C THR A 56 -5.79 7.87 28.35
N TYR A 57 -4.51 7.67 28.09
CA TYR A 57 -4.01 6.97 26.91
C TYR A 57 -4.28 5.46 27.01
N LYS A 58 -4.48 4.81 25.87
CA LYS A 58 -4.77 3.37 25.78
C LYS A 58 -3.91 2.75 24.69
N THR A 59 -3.24 1.66 24.99
CA THR A 59 -2.53 0.88 23.96
C THR A 59 -3.51 0.49 22.84
N PRO A 60 -3.20 0.80 21.60
CA PRO A 60 -4.08 0.50 20.47
C PRO A 60 -4.29 -1.00 20.29
N SER A 61 -5.53 -1.39 20.04
CA SER A 61 -5.93 -2.77 19.79
C SER A 61 -6.92 -2.87 18.63
N ARG A 62 -7.06 -4.07 18.08
CA ARG A 62 -8.06 -4.33 17.02
C ARG A 62 -9.46 -4.31 17.63
N ARG A 63 -10.38 -3.66 16.94
CA ARG A 63 -11.77 -3.53 17.37
C ARG A 63 -12.76 -3.88 16.24
N ILE A 64 -12.28 -4.04 15.00
CA ILE A 64 -13.08 -4.53 13.88
C ILE A 64 -12.87 -6.03 13.78
N LEU A 65 -13.65 -6.78 14.57
CA LEU A 65 -13.56 -8.24 14.66
C LEU A 65 -14.78 -8.92 14.01
N SER A 66 -15.75 -8.12 13.53
CA SER A 66 -16.96 -8.60 12.85
C SER A 66 -17.42 -7.59 11.78
N GLN A 67 -18.32 -8.02 10.90
CA GLN A 67 -18.98 -7.13 9.93
C GLN A 67 -19.72 -5.99 10.64
N LYS A 68 -20.37 -6.28 11.78
CA LYS A 68 -21.07 -5.28 12.59
C LYS A 68 -20.12 -4.20 13.12
N ASP A 69 -18.92 -4.59 13.59
CA ASP A 69 -17.92 -3.62 14.06
C ASP A 69 -17.47 -2.71 12.91
N HIS A 70 -17.30 -3.27 11.71
CA HIS A 70 -16.94 -2.48 10.53
C HIS A 70 -18.06 -1.49 10.15
N GLU A 71 -19.31 -1.88 10.22
CA GLU A 71 -20.46 -1.00 9.98
C GLU A 71 -20.53 0.13 11.02
N LEU A 72 -20.29 -0.19 12.32
CA LEU A 72 -20.19 0.79 13.39
C LEU A 72 -19.03 1.77 13.13
N PHE A 73 -17.86 1.28 12.73
CA PHE A 73 -16.73 2.13 12.36
C PHE A 73 -17.09 3.07 11.22
N LEU A 74 -17.71 2.59 10.14
CA LEU A 74 -18.05 3.41 8.96
C LEU A 74 -19.05 4.55 9.27
N SER A 75 -19.81 4.45 10.37
CA SER A 75 -20.72 5.49 10.86
C SER A 75 -20.12 6.34 11.99
N SER A 76 -18.87 6.09 12.38
CA SER A 76 -18.23 6.69 13.56
C SER A 76 -17.65 8.07 13.31
N PRO A 77 -17.48 8.90 14.37
CA PRO A 77 -16.68 10.12 14.31
C PRO A 77 -15.23 9.86 13.89
N THR A 78 -14.65 8.72 14.29
CA THR A 78 -13.29 8.34 13.93
C THR A 78 -13.14 8.11 12.43
N TYR A 79 -14.10 7.50 11.76
CA TYR A 79 -14.11 7.39 10.30
C TYR A 79 -14.09 8.79 9.64
N SER A 80 -14.92 9.71 10.14
CA SER A 80 -14.96 11.09 9.65
C SER A 80 -13.65 11.84 9.92
N LEU A 81 -13.02 11.61 11.07
CA LEU A 81 -11.73 12.17 11.45
C LEU A 81 -10.61 11.70 10.50
N ILE A 82 -10.56 10.39 10.19
CA ILE A 82 -9.57 9.83 9.25
C ILE A 82 -9.76 10.42 7.85
N LEU A 83 -11.00 10.48 7.35
CA LEU A 83 -11.29 11.11 6.07
C LEU A 83 -10.90 12.59 6.05
N ALA A 84 -11.26 13.34 7.10
CA ALA A 84 -10.92 14.75 7.21
C ALA A 84 -9.40 14.95 7.19
N PHE A 85 -8.64 14.15 7.94
CA PHE A 85 -7.19 14.27 7.98
C PHE A 85 -6.55 13.97 6.64
N VAL A 86 -6.85 12.80 6.03
CA VAL A 86 -6.29 12.39 4.74
C VAL A 86 -6.64 13.36 3.61
N PHE A 87 -7.89 13.84 3.57
CA PHE A 87 -8.30 14.75 2.50
C PHE A 87 -7.76 16.17 2.70
N ASN A 88 -7.59 16.65 3.95
CA ASN A 88 -6.88 17.91 4.20
C ASN A 88 -5.39 17.82 3.82
N LEU A 89 -4.72 16.68 4.07
CA LEU A 89 -3.37 16.43 3.58
C LEU A 89 -3.33 16.48 2.05
N SER A 90 -4.28 15.85 1.38
CA SER A 90 -4.40 15.85 -0.08
C SER A 90 -4.62 17.26 -0.64
N GLU A 91 -5.48 18.06 -0.04
CA GLU A 91 -5.73 19.44 -0.45
C GLU A 91 -4.54 20.38 -0.20
N SER A 92 -3.76 20.13 0.85
CA SER A 92 -2.61 20.97 1.18
C SER A 92 -1.51 20.97 0.10
N VAL A 93 -1.53 19.96 -0.78
CA VAL A 93 -0.52 19.78 -1.85
C VAL A 93 -1.08 20.04 -3.26
N GLU A 94 -2.29 20.58 -3.37
CA GLU A 94 -2.86 20.92 -4.68
C GLU A 94 -1.91 21.80 -5.48
N ASP A 95 -1.68 21.41 -6.75
CA ASP A 95 -0.82 22.12 -7.72
C ASP A 95 0.61 22.41 -7.21
N THR A 96 1.12 21.60 -6.28
CA THR A 96 2.39 21.88 -5.60
C THR A 96 3.39 20.74 -5.83
N PRO A 97 4.51 20.94 -6.53
CA PRO A 97 5.58 19.94 -6.66
C PRO A 97 6.38 19.81 -5.35
N ARG A 98 7.08 18.69 -5.17
CA ARG A 98 7.92 18.44 -3.98
C ARG A 98 9.03 19.48 -3.82
N SER A 99 9.58 19.96 -4.92
CA SER A 99 10.63 21.00 -4.95
C SER A 99 10.17 22.35 -4.40
N ALA A 100 8.85 22.61 -4.33
CA ALA A 100 8.33 23.85 -3.78
C ALA A 100 8.56 24.03 -2.28
N VAL A 101 8.80 22.94 -1.53
CA VAL A 101 9.09 22.98 -0.10
C VAL A 101 10.59 22.84 0.14
N LYS A 102 11.21 23.83 0.75
CA LYS A 102 12.62 23.81 1.12
C LYS A 102 12.82 23.24 2.52
N ASP A 103 13.92 22.54 2.74
CA ASP A 103 14.19 21.88 4.01
C ASP A 103 14.30 22.88 5.18
N GLY A 104 14.81 24.09 4.93
CA GLY A 104 14.89 25.17 5.92
C GLY A 104 13.54 25.81 6.31
N GLU A 105 12.48 25.51 5.60
CA GLU A 105 11.11 26.03 5.85
C GLU A 105 10.27 25.10 6.72
N MET A 106 10.77 23.90 7.02
CA MET A 106 10.08 22.92 7.86
C MET A 106 10.16 23.27 9.34
N SER A 107 9.05 23.00 10.07
CA SER A 107 9.04 23.14 11.53
C SER A 107 10.04 22.18 12.19
N ALA A 108 10.44 22.50 13.43
CA ALA A 108 11.35 21.65 14.20
C ALA A 108 10.79 20.21 14.39
N ALA A 109 9.47 20.08 14.52
CA ALA A 109 8.79 18.79 14.59
C ALA A 109 9.00 17.98 13.32
N LEU A 110 8.77 18.57 12.13
CA LEU A 110 8.98 17.90 10.85
C LEU A 110 10.45 17.52 10.63
N GLN A 111 11.38 18.38 11.00
CA GLN A 111 12.82 18.05 10.93
C GLN A 111 13.17 16.87 11.84
N SER A 112 12.54 16.76 13.02
CA SER A 112 12.73 15.62 13.91
C SER A 112 12.13 14.33 13.34
N ILE A 113 10.94 14.40 12.74
CA ILE A 113 10.33 13.25 12.04
C ILE A 113 11.23 12.79 10.88
N LEU A 114 11.79 13.72 10.11
CA LEU A 114 12.69 13.37 9.01
C LEU A 114 13.91 12.61 9.50
N ARG A 115 14.54 13.08 10.61
CA ARG A 115 15.66 12.37 11.24
C ARG A 115 15.27 10.95 11.70
N ILE A 116 14.08 10.77 12.27
CA ILE A 116 13.58 9.45 12.67
C ILE A 116 13.51 8.52 11.46
N LEU A 117 12.99 8.99 10.32
CA LEU A 117 12.92 8.20 9.09
C LEU A 117 14.31 7.88 8.52
N ASP A 118 15.28 8.80 8.64
CA ASP A 118 16.66 8.58 8.22
C ASP A 118 17.38 7.58 9.14
N GLU A 119 17.14 7.65 10.45
CA GLU A 119 17.63 6.65 11.39
C GLU A 119 17.02 5.26 11.10
N ALA A 120 15.70 5.20 10.87
CA ALA A 120 15.03 3.95 10.50
C ALA A 120 15.60 3.34 9.20
N ASP A 121 15.91 4.17 8.20
CA ASP A 121 16.57 3.71 6.97
C ASP A 121 17.98 3.18 7.22
N SER A 122 18.69 3.75 8.20
CA SER A 122 20.01 3.27 8.60
C SER A 122 19.95 1.86 9.23
N LEU A 123 18.88 1.52 9.95
CA LEU A 123 18.67 0.20 10.53
C LEU A 123 18.57 -0.91 9.47
N VAL A 124 18.18 -0.58 8.23
CA VAL A 124 18.21 -1.54 7.12
C VAL A 124 19.64 -2.05 6.85
N LYS A 125 20.64 -1.19 7.03
CA LYS A 125 22.06 -1.56 6.88
C LYS A 125 22.56 -2.41 8.05
N GLU A 126 21.98 -2.23 9.24
CA GLU A 126 22.32 -2.99 10.44
C GLU A 126 21.68 -4.39 10.44
N SER A 127 20.66 -4.61 9.61
CA SER A 127 19.95 -5.88 9.45
C SER A 127 19.98 -6.39 8.00
N PRO A 128 21.17 -6.70 7.45
CA PRO A 128 21.29 -7.10 6.06
C PRO A 128 20.47 -8.37 5.76
N PRO A 129 19.91 -8.50 4.53
CA PRO A 129 19.12 -9.65 4.16
C PRO A 129 19.95 -10.92 4.13
N ASP A 130 19.36 -12.03 4.60
CA ASP A 130 19.93 -13.36 4.48
C ASP A 130 20.01 -13.81 3.01
N ASP A 131 21.00 -14.63 2.66
CA ASP A 131 21.02 -15.33 1.38
C ASP A 131 19.94 -16.42 1.35
N GLN A 132 18.94 -16.25 0.50
CA GLN A 132 17.79 -17.16 0.37
C GLN A 132 17.87 -18.06 -0.88
N GLY A 133 19.02 -18.12 -1.56
CA GLY A 133 19.20 -18.97 -2.74
C GLY A 133 18.22 -18.68 -3.88
N GLY A 134 17.80 -17.43 -4.06
CA GLY A 134 16.87 -17.00 -5.12
C GLY A 134 15.37 -17.14 -4.76
N SER A 135 15.03 -17.35 -3.48
CA SER A 135 13.65 -17.30 -3.01
C SER A 135 13.01 -15.93 -3.29
N ARG A 136 11.74 -15.91 -3.73
CA ARG A 136 10.96 -14.70 -4.00
C ARG A 136 9.99 -14.35 -2.86
N PHE A 137 10.08 -15.04 -1.74
CA PHE A 137 9.29 -14.79 -0.54
C PHE A 137 10.05 -13.93 0.44
N GLY A 138 9.34 -13.34 1.38
CA GLY A 138 9.87 -12.41 2.36
C GLY A 138 11.11 -12.90 3.11
N ASN A 139 12.11 -12.06 3.22
CA ASN A 139 13.38 -12.36 3.91
C ASN A 139 13.21 -12.23 5.43
N LYS A 140 13.64 -13.25 6.15
CA LYS A 140 13.48 -13.33 7.62
C LYS A 140 14.26 -12.25 8.38
N ALA A 141 15.32 -11.69 7.80
CA ALA A 141 16.06 -10.57 8.39
C ALA A 141 15.19 -9.32 8.60
N PHE A 142 14.06 -9.21 7.90
CA PHE A 142 13.05 -8.18 8.16
C PHE A 142 12.58 -8.16 9.62
N ARG A 143 12.55 -9.31 10.29
CA ARG A 143 12.18 -9.39 11.71
C ARG A 143 13.20 -8.70 12.59
N ILE A 144 14.49 -8.81 12.25
CA ILE A 144 15.57 -8.11 12.96
C ILE A 144 15.43 -6.61 12.77
N PHE A 145 15.14 -6.15 11.55
CA PHE A 145 14.86 -4.74 11.29
C PHE A 145 13.72 -4.21 12.17
N LEU A 146 12.60 -4.93 12.28
CA LEU A 146 11.47 -4.51 13.12
C LEU A 146 11.81 -4.55 14.61
N ASP A 147 12.62 -5.51 15.06
CA ASP A 147 13.08 -5.57 16.45
C ASP A 147 13.96 -4.35 16.78
N LEU A 148 14.87 -3.95 15.88
CA LEU A 148 15.66 -2.72 16.00
C LEU A 148 14.79 -1.45 16.02
N VAL A 149 13.77 -1.37 15.15
CA VAL A 149 12.78 -0.28 15.17
C VAL A 149 12.10 -0.20 16.54
N LYS A 150 11.63 -1.32 17.07
CA LYS A 150 10.95 -1.39 18.37
C LYS A 150 11.83 -0.90 19.52
N GLU A 151 13.13 -1.22 19.49
CA GLU A 151 14.10 -0.72 20.49
C GLU A 151 14.28 0.81 20.42
N LYS A 152 14.18 1.40 19.23
CA LYS A 152 14.41 2.83 19.00
C LYS A 152 13.17 3.70 19.17
N VAL A 153 11.97 3.16 18.97
CA VAL A 153 10.73 3.94 18.86
C VAL A 153 10.46 4.84 20.07
N THR A 154 10.70 4.36 21.27
CA THR A 154 10.52 5.16 22.50
C THR A 154 11.45 6.37 22.55
N VAL A 155 12.72 6.21 22.12
CA VAL A 155 13.69 7.30 22.04
C VAL A 155 13.27 8.30 20.97
N TRP A 156 12.86 7.85 19.79
CA TRP A 156 12.37 8.71 18.71
C TRP A 156 11.17 9.54 19.13
N GLN A 157 10.24 8.94 19.85
CA GLN A 157 9.05 9.66 20.32
C GLN A 157 9.39 10.69 21.39
N SER A 158 10.33 10.40 22.29
CA SER A 158 10.79 11.37 23.27
C SER A 158 11.46 12.60 22.62
N GLN A 159 12.17 12.40 21.50
CA GLN A 159 12.76 13.49 20.70
C GLN A 159 11.69 14.40 20.06
N LEU A 160 10.49 13.87 19.82
CA LEU A 160 9.33 14.64 19.35
C LEU A 160 8.59 15.37 20.48
N GLY A 161 8.99 15.19 21.73
CA GLY A 161 8.30 15.76 22.89
C GLY A 161 7.03 15.01 23.30
N ILE A 162 6.85 13.76 22.84
CA ILE A 162 5.74 12.92 23.27
C ILE A 162 5.95 12.53 24.73
N SER A 163 4.91 12.74 25.55
CA SER A 163 4.96 12.37 26.96
C SER A 163 5.06 10.86 27.15
N THR A 164 5.67 10.42 28.25
CA THR A 164 5.78 8.99 28.60
C THR A 164 4.40 8.32 28.64
N ALA A 165 3.36 9.04 29.09
CA ALA A 165 1.99 8.50 29.15
C ALA A 165 1.39 8.23 27.76
N ALA A 166 1.72 9.04 26.74
CA ALA A 166 1.22 8.88 25.36
C ALA A 166 2.10 7.93 24.54
N ASN A 167 3.32 7.65 25.00
CA ASN A 167 4.33 6.93 24.21
C ASN A 167 3.82 5.58 23.72
N ASP A 168 3.27 4.75 24.61
CA ASP A 168 2.85 3.38 24.29
C ASP A 168 1.69 3.35 23.29
N GLU A 169 0.82 4.37 23.30
CA GLU A 169 -0.24 4.47 22.31
C GLU A 169 0.30 4.88 20.94
N VAL A 170 1.13 5.91 20.89
CA VAL A 170 1.61 6.48 19.62
C VAL A 170 2.66 5.59 18.96
N ALA A 171 3.49 4.90 19.77
CA ALA A 171 4.52 3.98 19.30
C ALA A 171 3.97 2.86 18.41
N VAL A 172 2.84 2.27 18.81
CA VAL A 172 2.23 1.15 18.10
C VAL A 172 1.91 1.48 16.65
N TYR A 173 1.40 2.68 16.36
CA TYR A 173 1.12 3.08 14.98
C TYR A 173 2.38 3.21 14.13
N LEU A 174 3.47 3.75 14.71
CA LEU A 174 4.74 3.85 13.98
C LEU A 174 5.35 2.47 13.74
N GLU A 175 5.38 1.59 14.74
CA GLU A 175 5.86 0.21 14.61
C GLU A 175 5.10 -0.54 13.50
N HIS A 176 3.77 -0.49 13.53
CA HIS A 176 2.92 -1.15 12.53
C HIS A 176 2.98 -0.50 11.14
N SER A 177 3.55 0.68 11.01
CA SER A 177 3.71 1.33 9.70
C SER A 177 4.80 0.71 8.83
N PHE A 178 5.71 -0.07 9.39
CA PHE A 178 6.81 -0.69 8.64
C PHE A 178 6.45 -2.07 8.07
N GLY A 179 5.35 -2.68 8.47
CA GLY A 179 4.92 -3.99 7.99
C GLY A 179 4.63 -4.99 9.12
N ASN A 180 4.33 -6.23 8.77
CA ASN A 180 4.03 -7.28 9.74
C ASN A 180 5.19 -8.25 9.93
N ARG A 181 5.64 -8.38 11.18
CA ARG A 181 6.79 -9.23 11.57
C ARG A 181 6.58 -10.71 11.27
N MET A 182 5.37 -11.22 11.48
CA MET A 182 5.06 -12.65 11.31
C MET A 182 4.88 -13.03 9.85
N ARG A 183 4.12 -12.22 9.10
CA ARG A 183 3.81 -12.47 7.69
C ARG A 183 4.91 -12.01 6.74
N ILE A 184 5.79 -11.10 7.18
CA ILE A 184 6.84 -10.47 6.36
C ILE A 184 6.21 -9.80 5.13
N ASP A 185 5.15 -9.04 5.38
CA ASP A 185 4.34 -8.37 4.37
C ASP A 185 4.18 -6.87 4.64
N TYR A 186 3.78 -6.15 3.58
CA TYR A 186 3.44 -4.74 3.65
C TYR A 186 2.28 -4.43 2.69
N GLY A 187 1.46 -3.45 3.02
CA GLY A 187 0.35 -3.01 2.16
C GLY A 187 -0.31 -1.74 2.69
N SER A 188 -1.42 -1.34 2.05
CA SER A 188 -2.14 -0.10 2.35
C SER A 188 -2.61 0.05 3.80
N GLY A 189 -2.78 -1.06 4.54
CA GLY A 189 -3.07 -1.02 5.97
C GLY A 189 -1.88 -0.51 6.81
N HIS A 190 -0.66 -0.88 6.44
CA HIS A 190 0.56 -0.38 7.08
C HIS A 190 0.84 1.07 6.70
N GLU A 191 0.61 1.44 5.45
CA GLU A 191 0.63 2.84 5.01
C GLU A 191 -0.37 3.69 5.82
N LEU A 192 -1.58 3.17 6.06
CA LEU A 192 -2.58 3.84 6.89
C LEU A 192 -2.10 4.01 8.34
N ASN A 193 -1.38 3.03 8.91
CA ASN A 193 -0.80 3.18 10.25
C ASN A 193 0.22 4.33 10.32
N PHE A 194 1.02 4.56 9.28
CA PHE A 194 1.87 5.74 9.21
C PHE A 194 1.05 7.04 9.28
N ILE A 195 -0.04 7.11 8.53
CA ILE A 195 -0.96 8.27 8.58
C ILE A 195 -1.62 8.40 9.96
N MET A 196 -1.96 7.28 10.62
CA MET A 196 -2.52 7.33 11.98
C MET A 196 -1.48 7.81 13.00
N TRP A 197 -0.21 7.42 12.85
CA TRP A 197 0.86 8.00 13.64
C TRP A 197 0.93 9.53 13.49
N LEU A 198 0.91 10.05 12.25
CA LEU A 198 0.88 11.47 11.98
C LEU A 198 -0.40 12.15 12.53
N LEU A 199 -1.55 11.48 12.46
CA LEU A 199 -2.79 11.96 13.07
C LEU A 199 -2.66 12.06 14.59
N CYS A 200 -2.03 11.10 15.26
CA CYS A 200 -1.74 11.18 16.70
C CYS A 200 -0.84 12.37 17.01
N LEU A 201 0.18 12.64 16.19
CA LEU A 201 1.04 13.84 16.37
C LEU A 201 0.25 15.15 16.21
N TYR A 202 -0.73 15.18 15.29
CA TYR A 202 -1.65 16.32 15.14
C TYR A 202 -2.54 16.47 16.38
N GLN A 203 -3.12 15.36 16.87
CA GLN A 203 -3.96 15.36 18.07
C GLN A 203 -3.18 15.81 19.32
N LEU A 204 -1.90 15.46 19.41
CA LEU A 204 -0.97 15.90 20.46
C LEU A 204 -0.44 17.33 20.26
N ARG A 205 -0.85 18.03 19.18
CA ARG A 205 -0.40 19.38 18.82
C ARG A 205 1.12 19.51 18.56
N ILE A 206 1.78 18.40 18.22
CA ILE A 206 3.19 18.36 17.82
C ILE A 206 3.33 18.88 16.39
N ILE A 207 2.37 18.54 15.50
CA ILE A 207 2.23 19.11 14.18
C ILE A 207 0.94 19.91 14.07
N VAL A 208 0.93 20.90 13.20
CA VAL A 208 -0.21 21.81 12.95
C VAL A 208 -0.62 21.80 11.49
N LYS A 209 -1.77 22.41 11.15
CA LYS A 209 -2.27 22.45 9.76
C LYS A 209 -1.29 23.09 8.78
N ASP A 210 -0.53 24.08 9.22
CA ASP A 210 0.47 24.77 8.40
C ASP A 210 1.61 23.84 7.97
N ASP A 211 1.85 22.76 8.73
CA ASP A 211 2.82 21.71 8.39
C ASP A 211 2.35 20.76 7.28
N PHE A 212 1.05 20.67 6.99
CA PHE A 212 0.47 19.58 6.17
C PHE A 212 1.10 19.47 4.78
N ARG A 213 1.39 20.59 4.12
CA ARG A 213 2.06 20.58 2.83
C ARG A 213 3.44 19.92 2.91
N ALA A 214 4.26 20.34 3.86
CA ALA A 214 5.59 19.77 4.07
C ALA A 214 5.49 18.33 4.60
N LEU A 215 4.48 18.01 5.41
CA LEU A 215 4.20 16.67 5.91
C LEU A 215 4.00 15.67 4.75
N VAL A 216 3.28 16.06 3.69
CA VAL A 216 3.10 15.21 2.50
C VAL A 216 4.34 15.22 1.60
N LEU A 217 4.83 16.42 1.24
CA LEU A 217 5.84 16.56 0.19
C LEU A 217 7.26 16.19 0.65
N LYS A 218 7.53 16.20 1.96
CA LYS A 218 8.82 15.83 2.54
C LYS A 218 8.75 14.58 3.39
N ILE A 219 7.89 14.56 4.42
CA ILE A 219 7.86 13.46 5.39
C ILE A 219 7.25 12.19 4.77
N PHE A 220 6.04 12.27 4.21
CA PHE A 220 5.42 11.12 3.56
C PHE A 220 6.25 10.63 2.35
N ALA A 221 6.81 11.55 1.57
CA ALA A 221 7.70 11.20 0.47
C ALA A 221 8.95 10.45 0.95
N ARG A 222 9.57 10.88 2.07
CA ARG A 222 10.72 10.18 2.67
C ARG A 222 10.34 8.81 3.22
N TYR A 223 9.17 8.72 3.84
CA TYR A 223 8.61 7.43 4.27
C TYR A 223 8.43 6.47 3.08
N LEU A 224 7.91 6.94 1.94
CA LEU A 224 7.82 6.13 0.72
C LEU A 224 9.19 5.61 0.25
N GLU A 225 10.20 6.47 0.26
CA GLU A 225 11.58 6.10 -0.11
C GLU A 225 12.13 5.02 0.82
N LEU A 226 11.96 5.20 2.13
CA LEU A 226 12.31 4.20 3.15
C LEU A 226 11.58 2.88 2.90
N MET A 227 10.25 2.91 2.71
CA MET A 227 9.48 1.67 2.52
C MET A 227 9.82 0.96 1.21
N ARG A 228 10.14 1.69 0.14
CA ARG A 228 10.67 1.09 -1.09
C ARG A 228 12.00 0.39 -0.85
N ASN A 229 12.91 1.00 -0.08
CA ASN A 229 14.17 0.36 0.32
C ASN A 229 13.92 -0.91 1.14
N VAL A 230 13.06 -0.86 2.14
CA VAL A 230 12.66 -2.03 2.96
C VAL A 230 12.03 -3.13 2.11
N GLN A 231 11.09 -2.80 1.22
CA GLN A 231 10.44 -3.73 0.31
C GLN A 231 11.44 -4.43 -0.63
N LEU A 232 12.38 -3.67 -1.18
CA LEU A 232 13.41 -4.17 -2.10
C LEU A 232 14.44 -5.04 -1.37
N THR A 233 14.84 -4.65 -0.16
CA THR A 233 15.86 -5.33 0.62
C THR A 233 15.35 -6.67 1.15
N TYR A 234 14.14 -6.71 1.69
CA TYR A 234 13.60 -7.88 2.37
C TYR A 234 12.56 -8.65 1.55
N TYR A 235 12.30 -8.27 0.30
CA TYR A 235 11.33 -8.93 -0.57
C TYR A 235 9.95 -9.07 0.08
N LEU A 236 9.46 -7.99 0.70
CA LEU A 236 8.19 -8.03 1.42
C LEU A 236 7.06 -8.52 0.52
N GLU A 237 6.24 -9.41 1.07
CA GLU A 237 5.07 -9.91 0.37
C GLU A 237 3.98 -8.82 0.36
N PRO A 238 3.18 -8.68 -0.72
CA PRO A 238 2.10 -7.70 -0.74
C PRO A 238 0.93 -8.16 0.15
N ALA A 239 0.58 -7.36 1.15
CA ALA A 239 -0.52 -7.64 2.07
C ALA A 239 -1.87 -7.39 1.39
N GLY A 240 -2.66 -8.44 1.17
CA GLY A 240 -4.00 -8.33 0.59
C GLY A 240 -4.03 -7.85 -0.87
N SER A 241 -2.99 -8.14 -1.65
CA SER A 241 -2.89 -7.77 -3.05
C SER A 241 -4.02 -8.35 -3.89
N HIS A 242 -4.57 -7.56 -4.82
CA HIS A 242 -5.49 -7.99 -5.87
C HIS A 242 -4.75 -8.46 -7.12
N GLY A 243 -3.44 -8.66 -7.04
CA GLY A 243 -2.60 -8.93 -8.18
C GLY A 243 -2.69 -7.80 -9.23
N VAL A 244 -2.73 -8.16 -10.51
CA VAL A 244 -2.77 -7.19 -11.62
C VAL A 244 -4.03 -6.31 -11.65
N TRP A 245 -5.07 -6.66 -10.91
CA TRP A 245 -6.33 -5.91 -10.85
C TRP A 245 -6.35 -4.85 -9.74
N GLY A 246 -5.32 -4.80 -8.89
CA GLY A 246 -5.15 -3.75 -7.89
C GLY A 246 -4.58 -2.47 -8.50
N LEU A 247 -4.70 -1.37 -7.76
CA LEU A 247 -4.05 -0.10 -8.12
C LEU A 247 -2.52 -0.25 -8.02
N ASP A 248 -2.06 -0.83 -6.91
CA ASP A 248 -0.67 -1.16 -6.62
C ASP A 248 -0.63 -2.34 -5.64
N ASP A 249 0.52 -2.99 -5.52
CA ASP A 249 0.73 -4.12 -4.61
C ASP A 249 0.90 -3.67 -3.15
N TYR A 250 1.39 -2.44 -2.92
CA TYR A 250 1.84 -2.00 -1.59
C TYR A 250 1.20 -0.71 -1.09
N GLN A 251 1.01 0.31 -1.93
CA GLN A 251 0.70 1.67 -1.52
C GLN A 251 -0.51 2.23 -2.26
N PHE A 252 -1.26 3.09 -1.57
CA PHE A 252 -2.41 3.78 -2.14
C PHE A 252 -2.22 5.30 -2.18
N LEU A 253 -1.72 5.88 -1.11
CA LEU A 253 -1.73 7.33 -0.89
C LEU A 253 -0.84 8.14 -1.85
N PRO A 254 0.28 7.63 -2.40
CA PRO A 254 1.03 8.38 -3.40
C PRO A 254 0.20 8.69 -4.65
N PHE A 255 -0.78 7.85 -5.00
CA PHE A 255 -1.69 8.13 -6.10
C PHE A 255 -2.71 9.23 -5.76
N LEU A 256 -3.25 9.23 -4.54
CA LEU A 256 -4.17 10.28 -4.09
C LEU A 256 -3.47 11.63 -4.00
N PHE A 257 -2.39 11.70 -3.23
CA PHE A 257 -1.63 12.95 -3.03
C PHE A 257 -1.00 13.45 -4.33
N GLY A 258 -0.46 12.55 -5.14
CA GLY A 258 0.13 12.91 -6.42
C GLY A 258 -0.90 13.37 -7.46
N ALA A 259 -2.13 12.86 -7.42
CA ALA A 259 -3.22 13.38 -8.25
C ALA A 259 -3.61 14.80 -7.82
N SER A 260 -3.58 15.13 -6.53
CA SER A 260 -3.76 16.50 -6.03
C SER A 260 -2.63 17.43 -6.46
N GLN A 261 -1.38 16.97 -6.42
CA GLN A 261 -0.24 17.75 -6.91
C GLN A 261 -0.39 18.16 -8.39
N LEU A 262 -1.05 17.34 -9.20
CA LEU A 262 -1.19 17.53 -10.64
C LEU A 262 -2.54 18.13 -11.05
N LEU A 263 -3.38 18.54 -10.10
CA LEU A 263 -4.81 18.85 -10.29
C LEU A 263 -5.08 19.76 -11.50
N HIS A 264 -4.35 20.86 -11.64
CA HIS A 264 -4.44 21.81 -12.73
C HIS A 264 -3.13 21.97 -13.51
N HIS A 265 -2.28 20.93 -13.47
CA HIS A 265 -0.98 21.01 -14.14
C HIS A 265 -1.14 21.29 -15.65
N PRO A 266 -0.46 22.30 -16.21
CA PRO A 266 -0.76 22.79 -17.56
C PRO A 266 -0.33 21.83 -18.68
N PHE A 267 0.65 20.96 -18.45
CA PHE A 267 1.26 20.13 -19.49
C PHE A 267 1.17 18.62 -19.19
N ILE A 268 1.29 18.21 -17.93
CA ILE A 268 1.24 16.79 -17.56
C ILE A 268 -0.22 16.36 -17.46
N THR A 269 -0.67 15.60 -18.46
CA THR A 269 -2.02 15.00 -18.47
C THR A 269 -1.97 13.60 -17.84
N PRO A 270 -3.11 13.01 -17.42
CA PRO A 270 -3.13 11.63 -16.92
C PRO A 270 -2.52 10.61 -17.88
N LEU A 271 -2.65 10.80 -19.19
CA LEU A 271 -2.07 9.91 -20.21
C LEU A 271 -0.55 9.97 -20.24
N ALA A 272 0.06 11.04 -19.73
CA ALA A 272 1.53 11.21 -19.71
C ALA A 272 2.26 10.16 -18.85
N ILE A 273 1.56 9.42 -17.99
CA ILE A 273 2.15 8.30 -17.23
C ILE A 273 2.69 7.15 -18.09
N HIS A 274 2.34 7.11 -19.38
CA HIS A 274 2.87 6.17 -20.37
C HIS A 274 4.16 6.66 -21.04
N GLN A 275 4.56 7.89 -20.80
CA GLN A 275 5.73 8.51 -21.45
C GLN A 275 6.95 8.37 -20.55
N ASP A 276 7.93 7.55 -20.96
CA ASP A 276 9.15 7.30 -20.19
C ASP A 276 9.89 8.62 -19.86
N LEU A 277 9.99 9.54 -20.82
CA LEU A 277 10.62 10.85 -20.59
C LEU A 277 9.89 11.68 -19.52
N THR A 278 8.56 11.64 -19.47
CA THR A 278 7.79 12.33 -18.41
C THR A 278 8.07 11.71 -17.05
N LEU A 279 8.16 10.39 -16.98
CA LEU A 279 8.48 9.71 -15.72
C LEU A 279 9.92 9.98 -15.29
N GLU A 280 10.89 9.97 -16.21
CA GLU A 280 12.29 10.29 -15.91
C GLU A 280 12.45 11.71 -15.38
N GLU A 281 11.82 12.69 -16.02
CA GLU A 281 11.94 14.11 -15.68
C GLU A 281 11.19 14.50 -14.41
N PHE A 282 9.95 13.96 -14.19
CA PHE A 282 9.05 14.48 -13.18
C PHE A 282 8.74 13.52 -12.01
N SER A 283 9.22 12.28 -12.05
CA SER A 283 8.91 11.28 -10.98
C SER A 283 9.46 11.67 -9.60
N HIS A 284 10.52 12.48 -9.55
CA HIS A 284 11.09 12.96 -8.30
C HIS A 284 10.26 14.08 -7.65
N ASP A 285 9.44 14.77 -8.44
CA ASP A 285 8.69 15.95 -8.02
C ASP A 285 7.19 15.65 -7.74
N PHE A 286 6.63 14.67 -8.44
CA PHE A 286 5.22 14.30 -8.32
C PHE A 286 5.04 12.86 -7.84
N LEU A 287 4.40 12.69 -6.70
CA LEU A 287 4.21 11.39 -6.03
C LEU A 287 3.52 10.35 -6.92
N TYR A 288 2.52 10.76 -7.71
CA TYR A 288 1.84 9.86 -8.65
C TYR A 288 2.83 9.29 -9.68
N LEU A 289 3.60 10.16 -10.31
CA LEU A 289 4.60 9.77 -11.33
C LEU A 289 5.71 8.93 -10.70
N GLY A 290 6.15 9.30 -9.49
CA GLY A 290 7.13 8.54 -8.72
C GLY A 290 6.65 7.12 -8.37
N GLN A 291 5.35 6.95 -8.08
CA GLN A 291 4.79 5.63 -7.82
C GLN A 291 4.65 4.81 -9.11
N VAL A 292 4.20 5.42 -10.22
CA VAL A 292 4.16 4.75 -11.53
C VAL A 292 5.55 4.30 -11.96
N SER A 293 6.57 5.15 -11.81
CA SER A 293 7.96 4.81 -12.10
C SER A 293 8.44 3.62 -11.26
N PHE A 294 8.13 3.61 -9.95
CA PHE A 294 8.46 2.49 -9.07
C PHE A 294 7.78 1.19 -9.50
N VAL A 295 6.47 1.24 -9.81
CA VAL A 295 5.71 0.08 -10.31
C VAL A 295 6.33 -0.47 -11.60
N ASN A 296 6.64 0.38 -12.58
CA ASN A 296 7.28 -0.02 -13.83
C ASN A 296 8.63 -0.72 -13.59
N ASN A 297 9.39 -0.25 -12.60
CA ASN A 297 10.71 -0.83 -12.27
C ASN A 297 10.64 -2.14 -11.49
N THR A 298 9.51 -2.44 -10.86
CA THR A 298 9.31 -3.67 -10.05
C THR A 298 8.56 -4.77 -10.79
N LYS A 299 8.00 -4.49 -11.96
CA LYS A 299 7.33 -5.50 -12.79
C LYS A 299 8.26 -6.04 -13.86
N THR A 300 8.08 -7.33 -14.18
CA THR A 300 8.91 -8.04 -15.16
C THR A 300 8.42 -7.88 -16.60
N VAL A 301 7.16 -7.51 -16.76
CA VAL A 301 6.51 -7.26 -18.05
C VAL A 301 6.48 -5.76 -18.31
N LYS A 302 6.78 -5.33 -19.53
CA LYS A 302 6.73 -3.90 -19.90
C LYS A 302 5.31 -3.47 -20.27
N GLY A 303 4.96 -2.26 -19.84
CA GLY A 303 3.72 -1.55 -20.19
C GLY A 303 2.59 -1.74 -19.17
N LEU A 304 2.05 -0.62 -18.70
CA LEU A 304 0.99 -0.54 -17.68
C LEU A 304 -0.22 -1.41 -18.02
N ARG A 305 -0.62 -1.46 -19.28
CA ARG A 305 -1.75 -2.28 -19.73
C ARG A 305 -1.64 -3.77 -19.35
N TRP A 306 -0.41 -4.28 -19.28
CA TRP A 306 -0.16 -5.70 -19.02
C TRP A 306 0.06 -6.04 -17.56
N HIS A 307 0.71 -5.14 -16.81
CA HIS A 307 1.02 -5.42 -15.40
C HIS A 307 0.19 -4.60 -14.40
N SER A 308 -0.47 -3.52 -14.84
CA SER A 308 -1.27 -2.62 -13.99
C SER A 308 -2.44 -2.03 -14.79
N PRO A 309 -3.37 -2.89 -15.30
CA PRO A 309 -4.46 -2.45 -16.18
C PRO A 309 -5.35 -1.39 -15.53
N MET A 310 -5.46 -1.34 -14.21
CA MET A 310 -6.21 -0.29 -13.51
C MET A 310 -5.55 1.08 -13.69
N LEU A 311 -4.22 1.19 -13.60
CA LEU A 311 -3.50 2.44 -13.87
C LEU A 311 -3.66 2.86 -15.34
N ASP A 312 -3.61 1.90 -16.27
CA ASP A 312 -3.86 2.12 -17.69
C ASP A 312 -5.27 2.71 -17.92
N ASP A 313 -6.29 2.09 -17.33
CA ASP A 313 -7.68 2.56 -17.43
C ASP A 313 -7.86 3.97 -16.83
N ILE A 314 -7.25 4.26 -15.68
CA ILE A 314 -7.30 5.56 -15.02
C ILE A 314 -6.62 6.64 -15.87
N SER A 315 -5.53 6.32 -16.57
CA SER A 315 -4.80 7.23 -17.43
C SER A 315 -5.65 7.79 -18.59
N ALA A 316 -6.71 7.07 -18.99
CA ALA A 316 -7.67 7.52 -20.00
C ALA A 316 -8.59 8.64 -19.50
N ALA A 317 -8.50 9.06 -18.24
CA ALA A 317 -9.27 10.18 -17.70
C ALA A 317 -8.88 11.50 -18.39
N LYS A 318 -9.88 12.39 -18.59
CA LYS A 318 -9.69 13.65 -19.30
C LYS A 318 -8.87 14.70 -18.52
N SER A 319 -8.82 14.61 -17.19
CA SER A 319 -8.12 15.56 -16.34
C SER A 319 -7.73 14.93 -15.00
N TRP A 320 -6.74 15.52 -14.36
CA TRP A 320 -6.32 15.14 -13.00
C TRP A 320 -7.41 15.41 -11.96
N THR A 321 -8.27 16.41 -12.15
CA THR A 321 -9.45 16.64 -11.31
C THR A 321 -10.36 15.40 -11.26
N LYS A 322 -10.56 14.74 -12.41
CA LYS A 322 -11.32 13.49 -12.47
C LYS A 322 -10.60 12.33 -11.81
N VAL A 323 -9.29 12.25 -11.97
CA VAL A 323 -8.44 11.22 -11.34
C VAL A 323 -8.47 11.40 -9.82
N GLU A 324 -8.22 12.60 -9.32
CA GLU A 324 -8.19 12.90 -7.89
C GLU A 324 -9.53 12.61 -7.21
N GLY A 325 -10.66 13.07 -7.79
CA GLY A 325 -11.97 12.72 -7.28
C GLY A 325 -12.26 11.20 -7.35
N GLY A 326 -11.68 10.49 -8.31
CA GLY A 326 -11.67 9.04 -8.38
C GLY A 326 -10.87 8.41 -7.24
N MET A 327 -9.66 8.90 -6.97
CA MET A 327 -8.78 8.42 -5.90
C MET A 327 -9.40 8.62 -4.52
N ARG A 328 -10.08 9.74 -4.25
CA ARG A 328 -10.85 9.93 -2.99
C ARG A 328 -11.91 8.83 -2.80
N ARG A 329 -12.69 8.53 -3.85
CA ARG A 329 -13.68 7.43 -3.79
C ARG A 329 -13.03 6.07 -3.62
N MET A 330 -11.90 5.84 -4.30
CA MET A 330 -11.15 4.59 -4.17
C MET A 330 -10.53 4.43 -2.78
N PHE A 331 -10.02 5.50 -2.16
CA PHE A 331 -9.55 5.44 -0.78
C PHE A 331 -10.63 4.93 0.17
N VAL A 332 -11.84 5.46 0.02
CA VAL A 332 -12.99 4.98 0.79
C VAL A 332 -13.30 3.52 0.49
N ALA A 333 -13.35 3.13 -0.79
CA ALA A 333 -13.79 1.80 -1.20
C ALA A 333 -12.73 0.70 -0.95
N GLU A 334 -11.46 1.00 -1.27
CA GLU A 334 -10.38 0.02 -1.31
C GLU A 334 -9.51 0.02 -0.04
N VAL A 335 -9.64 1.04 0.82
CA VAL A 335 -8.93 1.08 2.09
C VAL A 335 -9.94 1.01 3.25
N LEU A 336 -10.76 2.06 3.46
CA LEU A 336 -11.61 2.15 4.66
C LEU A 336 -12.82 1.22 4.66
N LYS A 337 -13.42 0.92 3.51
CA LYS A 337 -14.53 -0.03 3.38
C LYS A 337 -14.10 -1.47 3.12
N LYS A 338 -12.80 -1.70 3.02
CA LYS A 338 -12.27 -3.02 2.71
C LYS A 338 -11.93 -3.77 3.98
N LEU A 339 -12.78 -4.71 4.35
CA LEU A 339 -12.63 -5.47 5.59
C LEU A 339 -11.26 -6.17 5.72
N PRO A 340 -10.69 -6.81 4.68
CA PRO A 340 -9.35 -7.40 4.77
C PRO A 340 -8.23 -6.41 5.17
N VAL A 341 -8.42 -5.12 4.93
CA VAL A 341 -7.52 -4.06 5.40
C VAL A 341 -7.90 -3.65 6.82
N MET A 342 -9.17 -3.30 7.04
CA MET A 342 -9.63 -2.68 8.28
C MET A 342 -9.74 -3.64 9.46
N GLN A 343 -9.80 -4.96 9.27
CA GLN A 343 -9.73 -5.94 10.36
C GLN A 343 -8.41 -5.89 11.14
N HIS A 344 -7.37 -5.29 10.57
CA HIS A 344 -6.06 -5.08 11.21
C HIS A 344 -5.89 -3.66 11.75
N PHE A 345 -6.89 -2.80 11.59
CA PHE A 345 -6.83 -1.41 12.05
C PHE A 345 -6.87 -1.34 13.58
N LEU A 346 -6.03 -0.48 14.14
CA LEU A 346 -5.83 -0.33 15.57
C LEU A 346 -6.54 0.91 16.10
N PHE A 347 -7.22 0.77 17.24
CA PHE A 347 -7.92 1.85 17.92
C PHE A 347 -7.34 2.05 19.31
N GLY A 348 -6.89 3.28 19.57
CA GLY A 348 -6.43 3.74 20.87
C GLY A 348 -7.40 4.75 21.48
N SER A 349 -6.89 5.71 22.21
CA SER A 349 -7.67 6.81 22.77
C SER A 349 -7.63 8.07 21.89
N LEU A 350 -6.55 8.27 21.13
CA LEU A 350 -6.41 9.35 20.15
C LEU A 350 -7.15 9.04 18.84
N VAL A 351 -7.31 7.76 18.52
CA VAL A 351 -8.08 7.28 17.38
C VAL A 351 -9.11 6.27 17.92
N PRO A 352 -10.22 6.74 18.55
CA PRO A 352 -11.06 5.89 19.37
C PRO A 352 -12.00 4.98 18.58
N ALA A 353 -12.21 3.77 19.09
CA ALA A 353 -13.35 2.94 18.71
C ALA A 353 -14.63 3.53 19.28
N VAL A 354 -15.77 3.28 18.62
CA VAL A 354 -17.08 3.66 19.18
C VAL A 354 -17.62 2.58 20.10
N ASP A 355 -18.53 2.97 20.97
CA ASP A 355 -19.22 2.06 21.86
C ASP A 355 -19.96 0.97 21.07
N GLY A 356 -19.92 -0.25 21.58
CA GLY A 356 -20.54 -1.41 20.96
C GLY A 356 -19.68 -2.17 19.94
N MET A 357 -18.48 -1.67 19.61
CA MET A 357 -17.49 -2.46 18.87
C MET A 357 -16.87 -3.51 19.80
N SER A 358 -16.64 -4.70 19.26
CA SER A 358 -16.07 -5.84 19.95
C SER A 358 -14.66 -5.56 20.51
N THR A 359 -14.29 -6.34 21.53
CA THR A 359 -12.90 -6.38 22.06
C THR A 359 -12.28 -7.74 21.77
N GLU A 360 -10.95 -7.83 21.75
CA GLU A 360 -10.25 -9.10 21.54
C GLU A 360 -10.61 -10.14 22.63
N GLN A 361 -10.92 -9.68 23.84
CA GLN A 361 -11.40 -10.52 24.94
C GLN A 361 -12.76 -11.18 24.64
N ASP A 362 -13.65 -10.53 23.88
CA ASP A 362 -14.95 -11.08 23.50
C ASP A 362 -14.83 -12.32 22.60
N PHE A 363 -13.69 -12.48 21.93
CA PHE A 363 -13.42 -13.58 21.00
C PHE A 363 -12.37 -14.58 21.51
N GLY A 364 -11.80 -14.38 22.70
CA GLY A 364 -10.76 -15.25 23.25
C GLY A 364 -9.47 -15.27 22.42
N LEU A 365 -9.21 -14.19 21.68
CA LEU A 365 -8.01 -14.01 20.88
C LEU A 365 -6.90 -13.56 21.83
N GLU A 366 -6.05 -14.49 22.25
CA GLU A 366 -4.80 -14.17 22.93
C GLU A 366 -3.83 -13.60 21.88
N ASP A 367 -2.98 -12.65 22.29
CA ASP A 367 -1.98 -12.00 21.44
C ASP A 367 -1.16 -13.04 20.67
N GLU A 368 -1.28 -13.08 19.36
CA GLU A 368 -0.48 -13.94 18.47
C GLU A 368 1.03 -13.57 18.47
N ASP A 369 1.41 -12.46 19.12
CA ASP A 369 2.78 -11.95 19.15
C ASP A 369 3.67 -12.57 20.24
N HIS A 370 3.12 -13.43 21.14
CA HIS A 370 3.95 -14.15 22.11
C HIS A 370 4.46 -15.46 21.52
N GLU A 371 5.75 -15.53 21.28
CA GLU A 371 6.50 -16.76 20.95
C GLU A 371 6.12 -17.88 21.93
N LYS A 372 5.35 -18.86 21.47
CA LYS A 372 5.23 -20.15 22.18
C LYS A 372 6.55 -20.88 22.06
N SER A 373 7.24 -21.03 23.18
CA SER A 373 8.39 -21.94 23.32
C SER A 373 8.04 -23.33 22.77
N PRO A 374 8.99 -24.03 22.13
CA PRO A 374 8.74 -25.34 21.52
C PRO A 374 8.59 -26.41 22.60
N GLY A 375 7.37 -26.75 22.96
CA GLY A 375 7.11 -27.83 23.93
C GLY A 375 5.68 -27.89 24.40
N ASN A 376 4.71 -28.09 23.53
CA ASN A 376 3.55 -28.92 23.84
C ASN A 376 2.68 -29.17 22.59
N VAL A 377 2.66 -30.40 22.11
CA VAL A 377 1.79 -30.84 21.02
C VAL A 377 0.42 -31.12 21.60
N GLY A 378 -0.38 -30.07 21.80
CA GLY A 378 -1.79 -30.15 22.11
C GLY A 378 -2.58 -29.87 20.83
N LYS A 379 -3.37 -30.85 20.38
CA LYS A 379 -4.35 -30.72 19.30
C LYS A 379 -5.42 -29.70 19.72
N HIS A 380 -5.20 -28.41 19.45
CA HIS A 380 -6.26 -27.44 19.46
C HIS A 380 -6.87 -27.37 18.06
N LYS A 381 -8.15 -27.75 17.96
CA LYS A 381 -9.01 -27.42 16.83
C LYS A 381 -9.05 -25.91 16.74
N HIS A 382 -8.34 -25.33 15.76
CA HIS A 382 -8.58 -23.95 15.33
C HIS A 382 -10.01 -23.88 14.79
N GLN A 383 -10.95 -23.40 15.60
CA GLN A 383 -12.18 -22.84 15.06
C GLN A 383 -11.76 -21.53 14.40
N HIS A 384 -11.54 -21.57 13.08
CA HIS A 384 -11.53 -20.38 12.26
C HIS A 384 -12.90 -19.72 12.40
N VAL A 385 -13.00 -18.71 13.24
CA VAL A 385 -14.12 -17.76 13.19
C VAL A 385 -13.84 -16.92 11.95
N GLY A 386 -14.33 -17.42 10.81
CA GLY A 386 -13.92 -17.05 9.50
C GLY A 386 -14.40 -15.67 9.08
N TRP A 387 -13.48 -14.81 8.86
CA TRP A 387 -13.57 -13.80 7.83
C TRP A 387 -12.51 -14.16 6.79
N GLY A 388 -12.98 -14.75 5.71
CA GLY A 388 -12.30 -15.22 4.51
C GLY A 388 -10.77 -15.24 4.50
N ASP A 389 -10.22 -16.39 4.22
CA ASP A 389 -8.80 -16.75 4.09
C ASP A 389 -7.92 -15.85 3.16
N CYS A 390 -8.18 -14.55 3.11
CA CYS A 390 -7.38 -13.63 2.31
C CYS A 390 -5.97 -13.43 2.89
N CYS A 391 -5.78 -13.72 4.19
CA CYS A 391 -4.50 -13.55 4.89
C CYS A 391 -3.60 -14.81 4.86
N GLY A 392 -4.09 -15.94 4.35
CA GLY A 392 -3.39 -17.24 4.40
C GLY A 392 -2.58 -17.61 3.15
N ILE A 393 -2.82 -16.96 2.01
CA ILE A 393 -2.12 -17.28 0.75
C ILE A 393 -0.91 -16.38 0.61
N LYS A 394 0.29 -16.98 0.70
CA LYS A 394 1.54 -16.28 0.42
C LYS A 394 1.63 -15.91 -1.06
N VAL A 395 1.73 -14.61 -1.34
CA VAL A 395 1.91 -14.07 -2.68
C VAL A 395 3.38 -13.73 -2.88
N PRO A 396 4.08 -14.33 -3.86
CA PRO A 396 5.48 -14.01 -4.12
C PRO A 396 5.66 -12.51 -4.39
N SER A 397 6.71 -11.92 -3.82
CA SER A 397 7.06 -10.52 -4.04
C SER A 397 7.34 -10.26 -5.53
N SER A 398 6.60 -9.33 -6.14
CA SER A 398 6.85 -8.87 -7.52
C SER A 398 8.22 -8.20 -7.65
N VAL A 399 8.65 -7.53 -6.60
CA VAL A 399 9.95 -6.89 -6.45
C VAL A 399 11.09 -7.93 -6.52
N ALA A 400 10.96 -9.03 -5.76
CA ALA A 400 11.91 -10.13 -5.78
C ALA A 400 11.99 -10.80 -7.16
N ALA A 401 10.85 -11.00 -7.82
CA ALA A 401 10.80 -11.55 -9.17
C ALA A 401 11.55 -10.66 -10.18
N ALA A 402 11.38 -9.34 -10.11
CA ALA A 402 12.08 -8.39 -10.97
C ALA A 402 13.59 -8.37 -10.72
N GLN A 403 14.03 -8.42 -9.47
CA GLN A 403 15.45 -8.45 -9.13
C GLN A 403 16.13 -9.75 -9.60
N GLU A 404 15.48 -10.89 -9.44
CA GLU A 404 16.01 -12.18 -9.92
C GLU A 404 16.13 -12.20 -11.45
N MET A 405 15.18 -11.62 -12.19
CA MET A 405 15.29 -11.50 -13.63
C MET A 405 16.44 -10.56 -14.05
N LYS A 406 16.64 -9.43 -13.34
CA LYS A 406 17.78 -8.53 -13.58
C LYS A 406 19.11 -9.22 -13.33
N LYS A 407 19.24 -10.01 -12.26
CA LYS A 407 20.45 -10.82 -11.96
C LYS A 407 20.72 -11.85 -13.06
N LYS A 408 19.69 -12.58 -13.53
CA LYS A 408 19.83 -13.57 -14.62
C LYS A 408 20.23 -12.88 -15.93
N GLY A 409 19.59 -11.79 -16.31
CA GLY A 409 19.95 -11.03 -17.51
C GLY A 409 21.36 -10.46 -17.47
N ALA A 410 21.85 -10.01 -16.30
CA ALA A 410 23.22 -9.57 -16.12
C ALA A 410 24.23 -10.74 -16.25
N LEU A 411 23.90 -11.94 -15.73
CA LEU A 411 24.71 -13.16 -15.88
C LEU A 411 24.76 -13.64 -17.32
N GLU A 412 23.66 -13.56 -18.08
CA GLU A 412 23.61 -13.88 -19.52
C GLU A 412 24.40 -12.87 -20.35
N ALA A 413 24.32 -11.58 -20.01
CA ALA A 413 25.11 -10.53 -20.68
C ALA A 413 26.64 -10.67 -20.42
N LEU A 414 27.04 -11.27 -19.30
CA LEU A 414 28.43 -11.59 -19.00
C LEU A 414 28.95 -12.84 -19.73
N ARG A 415 28.06 -13.72 -20.20
CA ARG A 415 28.39 -14.83 -21.09
C ARG A 415 28.42 -14.33 -22.53
N ARG A 416 29.38 -13.50 -22.89
CA ARG A 416 29.73 -13.32 -24.30
C ARG A 416 30.31 -14.62 -24.80
N ILE A 417 29.60 -15.27 -25.71
CA ILE A 417 30.15 -16.36 -26.51
C ILE A 417 31.29 -15.73 -27.33
N PRO A 418 32.51 -16.20 -27.22
CA PRO A 418 33.57 -15.78 -28.11
C PRO A 418 33.12 -16.14 -29.55
N PHE A 419 33.02 -15.15 -30.39
CA PHE A 419 32.90 -15.40 -31.81
C PHE A 419 34.27 -15.88 -32.29
N ASP A 420 34.32 -17.13 -32.76
CA ASP A 420 35.39 -17.65 -33.57
C ASP A 420 35.39 -16.99 -34.97
#